data_f43d508c4f25faa0e74d9704a8a86d62
#
_entry.id   f43d508c4f25faa0e74d9704a8a86d62
#
_cell.length_a   1.000
_cell.length_b   1.000
_cell.length_c   1.000
_cell.angle_alpha   90.00
_cell.angle_beta   90.00
_cell.angle_gamma   90.00
#
_symmetry.space_group_name_H-M   'P 1'
#
loop_
_entity.id
_entity.type
_entity.pdbx_description
1 polymer ?
#
loop_
_entity_poly.entity_id
_entity_poly.type
_entity_poly.pdbx_seq_one_letter_code
_entity_poly.pdbx_strand_id
1 'polypeptide(L)'
;MSFTLRLDNFVAQRKTWIAAVCCCFAVLRVLAFAAAFPLFNPVDETSHYEMVYEYSRGFLPGDGLMKSDPAMARIFSLYGSDEYLVAGDVLQRFHRNVPLPALPENLREYYYPRRMQFWRAQSNIETQAPPAYYLLAAGWYRIGEWLGAKDWLIAYWVRFLNAVLYGSFVWIGFLFVKEVYPQRAFLHLGVPALLAVFPQDLFYGMNRDVLSPLLVGLFLLLMFRVLRAESGAYPEMIPPGCWPASRS
;
A
#
# COMPACT_ATOMS: atom_id res chain seq x y z
N MET A 1 29.33 -4.83 32.98
CA MET A 1 28.72 -5.28 31.71
C MET A 1 28.04 -4.07 31.10
N SER A 2 28.51 -3.60 29.93
CA SER A 2 28.02 -2.35 29.34
C SER A 2 26.54 -2.48 28.94
N PHE A 3 25.81 -1.37 28.93
CA PHE A 3 24.41 -1.29 28.49
C PHE A 3 24.20 -1.87 27.08
N THR A 4 25.16 -1.65 26.20
CA THR A 4 25.15 -2.17 24.82
C THR A 4 25.15 -3.70 24.76
N LEU A 5 25.95 -4.39 25.56
CA LEU A 5 25.98 -5.86 25.62
C LEU A 5 24.67 -6.46 26.13
N ARG A 6 23.99 -5.80 27.07
CA ARG A 6 22.68 -6.25 27.55
C ARG A 6 21.60 -6.09 26.48
N LEU A 7 21.64 -4.99 25.74
CA LEU A 7 20.69 -4.71 24.65
C LEU A 7 20.89 -5.70 23.51
N ASP A 8 22.13 -5.97 23.11
CA ASP A 8 22.44 -6.94 22.04
C ASP A 8 21.94 -8.34 22.38
N ASN A 9 22.18 -8.81 23.63
CA ASN A 9 21.68 -10.11 24.07
C ASN A 9 20.14 -10.19 24.09
N PHE A 10 19.47 -9.14 24.57
CA PHE A 10 18.03 -9.07 24.59
C PHE A 10 17.44 -9.10 23.18
N VAL A 11 17.98 -8.30 22.25
CA VAL A 11 17.56 -8.27 20.85
C VAL A 11 17.82 -9.60 20.16
N ALA A 12 19.00 -10.20 20.37
CA ALA A 12 19.36 -11.50 19.78
C ALA A 12 18.37 -12.61 20.15
N GLN A 13 17.91 -12.65 21.39
CA GLN A 13 16.95 -13.65 21.87
C GLN A 13 15.51 -13.40 21.39
N ARG A 14 15.12 -12.15 21.16
CA ARG A 14 13.73 -11.78 20.88
C ARG A 14 13.52 -11.14 19.49
N LYS A 15 14.52 -11.17 18.62
CA LYS A 15 14.52 -10.49 17.32
C LYS A 15 13.28 -10.78 16.46
N THR A 16 12.84 -12.02 16.41
CA THR A 16 11.65 -12.41 15.62
C THR A 16 10.38 -11.83 16.21
N TRP A 17 10.24 -11.84 17.54
CA TRP A 17 9.10 -11.25 18.22
C TRP A 17 9.04 -9.73 18.05
N ILE A 18 10.19 -9.06 18.16
CA ILE A 18 10.31 -7.61 17.94
C ILE A 18 9.93 -7.25 16.49
N ALA A 19 10.43 -8.01 15.52
CA ALA A 19 10.05 -7.83 14.12
C ALA A 19 8.54 -8.01 13.90
N ALA A 20 7.92 -9.01 14.55
CA ALA A 20 6.47 -9.22 14.48
C ALA A 20 5.69 -8.02 15.07
N VAL A 21 6.16 -7.47 16.20
CA VAL A 21 5.57 -6.25 16.78
C VAL A 21 5.69 -5.07 15.82
N CYS A 22 6.85 -4.87 15.17
CA CYS A 22 7.02 -3.83 14.15
C CYS A 22 6.06 -4.04 12.97
N CYS A 23 5.89 -5.27 12.49
CA CYS A 23 4.92 -5.59 11.44
C CYS A 23 3.49 -5.28 11.88
N CYS A 24 3.08 -5.71 13.07
CA CYS A 24 1.75 -5.42 13.61
C CYS A 24 1.51 -3.91 13.73
N PHE A 25 2.49 -3.16 14.24
CA PHE A 25 2.42 -1.70 14.31
C PHE A 25 2.27 -1.07 12.92
N ALA A 26 3.06 -1.51 11.95
CA ALA A 26 3.00 -1.03 10.56
C ALA A 26 1.61 -1.31 9.94
N VAL A 27 1.08 -2.52 10.11
CA VAL A 27 -0.27 -2.91 9.65
C VAL A 27 -1.33 -2.03 10.29
N LEU A 28 -1.33 -1.91 11.62
CA LEU A 28 -2.33 -1.09 12.34
C LEU A 28 -2.26 0.37 11.93
N ARG A 29 -1.06 0.90 11.72
CA ARG A 29 -0.86 2.27 11.25
C ARG A 29 -1.46 2.48 9.86
N VAL A 30 -1.15 1.59 8.90
CA VAL A 30 -1.72 1.68 7.54
C VAL A 30 -3.24 1.53 7.57
N LEU A 31 -3.79 0.58 8.35
CA LEU A 31 -5.23 0.42 8.52
C LEU A 31 -5.89 1.69 9.07
N ALA A 32 -5.30 2.29 10.12
CA ALA A 32 -5.84 3.49 10.75
C ALA A 32 -5.89 4.67 9.76
N PHE A 33 -4.80 4.91 9.03
CA PHE A 33 -4.76 5.99 8.05
C PHE A 33 -5.63 5.69 6.83
N ALA A 34 -5.61 4.47 6.28
CA ALA A 34 -6.47 4.07 5.17
C ALA A 34 -7.96 4.22 5.51
N ALA A 35 -8.35 3.97 6.77
CA ALA A 35 -9.72 4.18 7.24
C ALA A 35 -10.06 5.65 7.50
N ALA A 36 -9.07 6.45 7.96
CA ALA A 36 -9.27 7.87 8.28
C ALA A 36 -9.32 8.77 7.02
N PHE A 37 -8.59 8.40 5.97
CA PHE A 37 -8.58 9.18 4.73
C PHE A 37 -9.89 9.00 3.96
N PRO A 38 -10.50 10.09 3.47
CA PRO A 38 -11.68 10.02 2.60
C PRO A 38 -11.42 9.14 1.37
N LEU A 39 -12.47 8.46 0.89
CA LEU A 39 -12.37 7.66 -0.33
C LEU A 39 -12.08 8.56 -1.54
N PHE A 40 -11.24 8.04 -2.44
CA PHE A 40 -10.93 8.67 -3.72
C PHE A 40 -10.33 10.09 -3.59
N ASN A 41 -9.65 10.36 -2.47
CA ASN A 41 -8.93 11.60 -2.25
C ASN A 41 -7.51 11.61 -2.84
N PRO A 42 -6.74 10.51 -2.77
CA PRO A 42 -5.47 10.41 -3.48
C PRO A 42 -5.67 10.49 -5.00
N VAL A 43 -4.70 11.12 -5.68
CA VAL A 43 -4.65 11.16 -7.14
C VAL A 43 -4.68 9.74 -7.70
N ASP A 44 -5.43 9.51 -8.74
CA ASP A 44 -5.54 8.24 -9.48
C ASP A 44 -6.22 7.09 -8.72
N GLU A 45 -6.60 7.24 -7.45
CA GLU A 45 -7.25 6.17 -6.70
C GLU A 45 -8.55 5.69 -7.35
N THR A 46 -9.30 6.57 -7.99
CA THR A 46 -10.50 6.22 -8.77
C THR A 46 -10.15 5.29 -9.92
N SER A 47 -9.10 5.61 -10.68
CA SER A 47 -8.63 4.79 -11.80
C SER A 47 -8.15 3.42 -11.34
N HIS A 48 -7.40 3.37 -10.24
CA HIS A 48 -6.94 2.11 -9.65
C HIS A 48 -8.10 1.25 -9.14
N TYR A 49 -9.08 1.85 -8.45
CA TYR A 49 -10.24 1.12 -7.95
C TYR A 49 -11.10 0.56 -9.07
N GLU A 50 -11.32 1.34 -10.13
CA GLU A 50 -12.06 0.89 -11.31
C GLU A 50 -11.35 -0.32 -11.97
N MET A 51 -10.02 -0.29 -12.11
CA MET A 51 -9.27 -1.44 -12.62
C MET A 51 -9.44 -2.68 -11.72
N VAL A 52 -9.40 -2.52 -10.40
CA VAL A 52 -9.65 -3.63 -9.47
C VAL A 52 -11.05 -4.22 -9.68
N TYR A 53 -12.06 -3.37 -9.84
CA TYR A 53 -13.42 -3.80 -10.14
C TYR A 53 -13.50 -4.58 -11.46
N GLU A 54 -12.95 -4.04 -12.54
CA GLU A 54 -12.96 -4.65 -13.86
C GLU A 54 -12.26 -6.01 -13.89
N TYR A 55 -11.07 -6.10 -13.29
CA TYR A 55 -10.37 -7.38 -13.13
C TYR A 55 -11.19 -8.37 -12.28
N SER A 56 -11.93 -7.89 -11.30
CA SER A 56 -12.82 -8.74 -10.50
C SER A 56 -13.99 -9.32 -11.30
N ARG A 57 -14.33 -8.67 -12.43
CA ARG A 57 -15.38 -9.11 -13.39
C ARG A 57 -14.81 -9.92 -14.55
N GLY A 58 -13.51 -10.19 -14.55
CA GLY A 58 -12.86 -10.99 -15.60
C GLY A 58 -12.30 -10.17 -16.77
N PHE A 59 -12.16 -8.86 -16.59
CA PHE A 59 -11.47 -8.02 -17.58
C PHE A 59 -10.05 -8.53 -17.79
N LEU A 60 -9.66 -8.59 -19.06
CA LEU A 60 -8.28 -8.84 -19.49
C LEU A 60 -7.75 -7.59 -20.17
N PRO A 61 -6.50 -7.18 -19.90
CA PRO A 61 -5.90 -6.04 -20.56
C PRO A 61 -6.01 -6.16 -22.07
N GLY A 62 -6.56 -5.14 -22.71
CA GLY A 62 -6.70 -5.04 -24.14
C GLY A 62 -6.01 -3.82 -24.70
N ASP A 63 -6.05 -3.65 -26.00
CA ASP A 63 -5.51 -2.48 -26.69
C ASP A 63 -6.47 -1.29 -26.53
N GLY A 64 -5.99 -0.22 -25.93
CA GLY A 64 -6.69 1.06 -25.83
C GLY A 64 -7.18 1.46 -24.43
N LEU A 65 -7.65 2.69 -24.32
CA LEU A 65 -8.20 3.25 -23.11
C LEU A 65 -9.66 2.80 -22.93
N MET A 66 -9.98 2.26 -21.76
CA MET A 66 -11.33 1.88 -21.40
C MET A 66 -12.11 3.10 -20.88
N LYS A 67 -13.37 3.22 -21.29
CA LYS A 67 -14.28 4.22 -20.69
C LYS A 67 -14.76 3.73 -19.33
N SER A 68 -15.00 4.68 -18.43
CA SER A 68 -15.46 4.37 -17.08
C SER A 68 -16.78 3.60 -17.07
N ASP A 69 -16.79 2.52 -16.26
CA ASP A 69 -18.00 1.71 -16.05
C ASP A 69 -19.11 2.53 -15.36
N PRO A 70 -20.37 2.42 -15.79
CA PRO A 70 -21.48 3.16 -15.17
C PRO A 70 -21.64 2.92 -13.66
N ALA A 71 -21.33 1.71 -13.16
CA ALA A 71 -21.39 1.42 -11.73
C ALA A 71 -20.27 2.15 -10.98
N MET A 72 -19.06 2.22 -11.56
CA MET A 72 -17.94 2.96 -11.00
C MET A 72 -18.20 4.48 -11.06
N ALA A 73 -18.70 4.99 -12.18
CA ALA A 73 -19.11 6.39 -12.30
C ALA A 73 -20.12 6.78 -11.20
N ARG A 74 -21.04 5.87 -10.84
CA ARG A 74 -21.97 6.08 -9.73
C ARG A 74 -21.27 6.18 -8.38
N ILE A 75 -20.37 5.24 -8.08
CA ILE A 75 -19.62 5.21 -6.81
C ILE A 75 -18.74 6.47 -6.68
N PHE A 76 -18.04 6.85 -7.73
CA PHE A 76 -17.22 8.07 -7.74
C PHE A 76 -18.08 9.34 -7.61
N SER A 77 -19.28 9.37 -8.20
CA SER A 77 -20.20 10.49 -8.04
C SER A 77 -20.71 10.64 -6.62
N LEU A 78 -20.87 9.55 -5.88
CA LEU A 78 -21.36 9.56 -4.51
C LEU A 78 -20.25 9.84 -3.47
N TYR A 79 -19.06 9.30 -3.67
CA TYR A 79 -18.02 9.27 -2.65
C TYR A 79 -16.70 9.90 -3.10
N GLY A 80 -16.54 10.21 -4.38
CA GLY A 80 -15.34 10.85 -4.91
C GLY A 80 -15.15 12.28 -4.42
N SER A 81 -13.89 12.72 -4.34
CA SER A 81 -13.54 14.10 -4.05
C SER A 81 -13.90 15.01 -5.23
N ASP A 82 -14.39 16.21 -4.92
CA ASP A 82 -14.70 17.23 -5.93
C ASP A 82 -13.46 17.96 -6.49
N GLU A 83 -12.29 17.60 -6.01
CA GLU A 83 -11.04 18.30 -6.34
C GLU A 83 -10.79 18.45 -7.84
N TYR A 84 -11.30 17.52 -8.61
CA TYR A 84 -11.09 17.46 -10.07
C TYR A 84 -12.30 17.87 -10.89
N LEU A 85 -13.44 18.20 -10.25
CA LEU A 85 -14.70 18.34 -10.97
C LEU A 85 -14.92 19.74 -11.55
N VAL A 86 -14.64 20.79 -10.81
CA VAL A 86 -14.84 22.18 -11.29
C VAL A 86 -13.90 23.13 -10.57
N ALA A 87 -12.95 23.72 -11.28
CA ALA A 87 -12.12 24.78 -10.74
C ALA A 87 -13.01 26.02 -10.43
N GLY A 88 -13.08 26.41 -9.16
CA GLY A 88 -13.76 27.63 -8.75
C GLY A 88 -15.17 27.46 -8.16
N ASP A 89 -15.70 26.26 -8.05
CA ASP A 89 -16.99 26.04 -7.39
C ASP A 89 -16.87 26.30 -5.87
N VAL A 90 -17.77 27.12 -5.35
CA VAL A 90 -17.79 27.52 -3.93
C VAL A 90 -17.98 26.31 -3.01
N LEU A 91 -18.71 25.28 -3.47
CA LEU A 91 -18.91 24.03 -2.72
C LEU A 91 -17.64 23.23 -2.53
N GLN A 92 -16.72 23.26 -3.50
CA GLN A 92 -15.41 22.62 -3.36
C GLN A 92 -14.66 23.15 -2.14
N ARG A 93 -14.77 24.42 -1.82
CA ARG A 93 -14.08 25.03 -0.67
C ARG A 93 -14.64 24.59 0.68
N PHE A 94 -15.94 24.33 0.77
CA PHE A 94 -16.64 24.06 2.03
C PHE A 94 -16.98 22.59 2.25
N HIS A 95 -17.13 21.81 1.16
CA HIS A 95 -17.60 20.41 1.21
C HIS A 95 -16.65 19.43 0.51
N ARG A 96 -15.39 19.79 0.38
CA ARG A 96 -14.36 19.09 -0.40
C ARG A 96 -14.27 17.59 -0.13
N ASN A 97 -14.50 17.19 1.11
CA ASN A 97 -14.40 15.80 1.55
C ASN A 97 -15.73 15.23 2.06
N VAL A 98 -16.85 15.92 1.78
CA VAL A 98 -18.16 15.44 2.22
C VAL A 98 -18.76 14.56 1.13
N PRO A 99 -19.06 13.27 1.42
CA PRO A 99 -19.72 12.40 0.47
C PRO A 99 -21.07 12.99 0.06
N LEU A 100 -21.43 12.85 -1.22
CA LEU A 100 -22.68 13.39 -1.73
C LEU A 100 -23.93 12.98 -0.93
N PRO A 101 -24.04 11.72 -0.43
CA PRO A 101 -25.17 11.31 0.41
C PRO A 101 -25.33 12.11 1.71
N ALA A 102 -24.26 12.72 2.20
CA ALA A 102 -24.31 13.54 3.42
C ALA A 102 -24.71 15.01 3.17
N LEU A 103 -24.84 15.41 1.92
CA LEU A 103 -25.30 16.76 1.56
C LEU A 103 -26.83 16.89 1.66
N PRO A 104 -27.36 18.12 1.86
CA PRO A 104 -28.76 18.42 1.71
C PRO A 104 -29.35 17.99 0.35
N GLU A 105 -30.63 17.66 0.30
CA GLU A 105 -31.27 17.06 -0.88
C GLU A 105 -31.16 17.92 -2.14
N ASN A 106 -31.42 19.21 -2.00
CA ASN A 106 -31.30 20.17 -3.10
C ASN A 106 -29.89 20.23 -3.71
N LEU A 107 -28.84 20.04 -2.89
CA LEU A 107 -27.46 19.97 -3.35
C LEU A 107 -27.16 18.63 -4.00
N ARG A 108 -27.71 17.54 -3.46
CA ARG A 108 -27.55 16.22 -4.07
C ARG A 108 -28.15 16.16 -5.46
N GLU A 109 -29.37 16.67 -5.64
CA GLU A 109 -30.05 16.74 -6.92
C GLU A 109 -29.32 17.61 -7.95
N TYR A 110 -28.65 18.67 -7.48
CA TYR A 110 -27.87 19.55 -8.34
C TYR A 110 -26.54 18.94 -8.78
N TYR A 111 -25.79 18.29 -7.85
CA TYR A 111 -24.44 17.82 -8.12
C TYR A 111 -24.38 16.40 -8.71
N TYR A 112 -25.29 15.51 -8.33
CA TYR A 112 -25.25 14.11 -8.77
C TYR A 112 -25.24 13.94 -10.30
N PRO A 113 -26.14 14.57 -11.07
CA PRO A 113 -26.12 14.43 -12.53
C PRO A 113 -24.81 14.95 -13.16
N ARG A 114 -24.28 16.05 -12.62
CA ARG A 114 -23.03 16.66 -13.11
C ARG A 114 -21.83 15.75 -12.86
N ARG A 115 -21.73 15.20 -11.66
CA ARG A 115 -20.68 14.23 -11.32
C ARG A 115 -20.78 12.98 -12.18
N MET A 116 -21.99 12.44 -12.36
CA MET A 116 -22.22 11.29 -13.24
C MET A 116 -21.81 11.56 -14.68
N GLN A 117 -22.15 12.72 -15.23
CA GLN A 117 -21.74 13.10 -16.58
C GLN A 117 -20.22 13.21 -16.68
N PHE A 118 -19.57 13.82 -15.71
CA PHE A 118 -18.10 13.94 -15.65
C PHE A 118 -17.43 12.57 -15.64
N TRP A 119 -17.78 11.70 -14.69
CA TRP A 119 -17.14 10.40 -14.54
C TRP A 119 -17.37 9.47 -15.73
N ARG A 120 -18.56 9.50 -16.35
CA ARG A 120 -18.85 8.75 -17.58
C ARG A 120 -18.04 9.21 -18.80
N ALA A 121 -17.61 10.46 -18.80
CA ALA A 121 -16.79 11.01 -19.89
C ALA A 121 -15.30 10.66 -19.72
N GLN A 122 -14.86 10.25 -18.53
CA GLN A 122 -13.46 9.90 -18.28
C GLN A 122 -13.09 8.57 -18.96
N SER A 123 -11.81 8.47 -19.33
CA SER A 123 -11.19 7.21 -19.74
C SER A 123 -10.18 6.79 -18.67
N ASN A 124 -10.14 5.51 -18.38
CA ASN A 124 -9.21 4.99 -17.38
C ASN A 124 -7.81 4.86 -17.98
N ILE A 125 -6.87 5.66 -17.48
CA ILE A 125 -5.46 5.68 -17.92
C ILE A 125 -4.69 4.46 -17.44
N GLU A 126 -5.18 3.76 -16.40
CA GLU A 126 -4.53 2.59 -15.82
C GLU A 126 -4.80 1.29 -16.60
N THR A 127 -5.58 1.35 -17.69
CA THR A 127 -5.91 0.18 -18.52
C THR A 127 -4.66 -0.52 -19.08
N GLN A 128 -3.58 0.22 -19.32
CA GLN A 128 -2.31 -0.31 -19.84
C GLN A 128 -1.29 -0.64 -18.74
N ALA A 129 -1.68 -0.53 -17.49
CA ALA A 129 -0.79 -0.77 -16.36
C ALA A 129 -0.49 -2.25 -16.15
N PRO A 130 0.68 -2.61 -15.56
CA PRO A 130 1.00 -3.99 -15.22
C PRO A 130 -0.07 -4.66 -14.36
N PRO A 131 -0.52 -5.88 -14.70
CA PRO A 131 -1.72 -6.50 -14.12
C PRO A 131 -1.54 -7.04 -12.69
N ALA A 132 -0.30 -7.23 -12.22
CA ALA A 132 -0.01 -7.98 -11.01
C ALA A 132 -0.75 -7.47 -9.76
N TYR A 133 -0.74 -6.15 -9.54
CA TYR A 133 -1.47 -5.56 -8.42
C TYR A 133 -2.98 -5.73 -8.57
N TYR A 134 -3.51 -5.47 -9.77
CA TYR A 134 -4.95 -5.52 -10.02
C TYR A 134 -5.52 -6.92 -9.89
N LEU A 135 -4.79 -7.95 -10.34
CA LEU A 135 -5.18 -9.36 -10.16
C LEU A 135 -5.25 -9.74 -8.66
N LEU A 136 -4.24 -9.35 -7.90
CA LEU A 136 -4.22 -9.58 -6.45
C LEU A 136 -5.37 -8.84 -5.75
N ALA A 137 -5.54 -7.56 -6.07
CA ALA A 137 -6.57 -6.72 -5.47
C ALA A 137 -7.98 -7.13 -5.92
N ALA A 138 -8.16 -7.64 -7.15
CA ALA A 138 -9.41 -8.20 -7.62
C ALA A 138 -9.80 -9.48 -6.86
N GLY A 139 -8.84 -10.36 -6.59
CA GLY A 139 -9.07 -11.52 -5.71
C GLY A 139 -9.51 -11.09 -4.32
N TRP A 140 -8.85 -10.07 -3.76
CA TRP A 140 -9.20 -9.49 -2.47
C TRP A 140 -10.58 -8.81 -2.49
N TYR A 141 -10.91 -8.10 -3.56
CA TYR A 141 -12.24 -7.53 -3.81
C TYR A 141 -13.33 -8.60 -3.76
N ARG A 142 -13.14 -9.74 -4.47
CA ARG A 142 -14.09 -10.85 -4.49
C ARG A 142 -14.30 -11.48 -3.10
N ILE A 143 -13.25 -11.56 -2.29
CA ILE A 143 -13.37 -11.98 -0.88
C ILE A 143 -14.27 -11.00 -0.10
N GLY A 144 -14.08 -9.68 -0.31
CA GLY A 144 -14.91 -8.66 0.31
C GLY A 144 -16.39 -8.78 -0.08
N GLU A 145 -16.69 -9.00 -1.38
CA GLU A 145 -18.05 -9.26 -1.85
C GLU A 145 -18.65 -10.50 -1.18
N TRP A 146 -17.89 -11.58 -1.11
CA TRP A 146 -18.32 -12.82 -0.46
C TRP A 146 -18.62 -12.62 1.04
N LEU A 147 -17.86 -11.77 1.72
CA LEU A 147 -18.09 -11.37 3.11
C LEU A 147 -19.25 -10.36 3.26
N GLY A 148 -19.88 -9.92 2.16
CA GLY A 148 -21.02 -9.03 2.16
C GLY A 148 -20.71 -7.54 2.14
N ALA A 149 -19.43 -7.15 1.90
CA ALA A 149 -19.06 -5.74 1.71
C ALA A 149 -19.69 -5.20 0.42
N LYS A 150 -20.30 -4.02 0.50
CA LYS A 150 -20.99 -3.36 -0.63
C LYS A 150 -20.69 -1.86 -0.63
N ASP A 151 -20.95 -1.21 -1.77
CA ASP A 151 -20.82 0.22 -1.96
C ASP A 151 -19.45 0.76 -1.49
N TRP A 152 -19.44 1.76 -0.62
CA TRP A 152 -18.22 2.35 -0.08
C TRP A 152 -17.40 1.41 0.83
N LEU A 153 -18.04 0.43 1.48
CA LEU A 153 -17.34 -0.51 2.36
C LEU A 153 -16.35 -1.38 1.60
N ILE A 154 -16.69 -1.80 0.37
CA ILE A 154 -15.78 -2.62 -0.42
C ILE A 154 -14.57 -1.83 -0.91
N ALA A 155 -14.70 -0.52 -1.13
CA ALA A 155 -13.57 0.33 -1.44
C ALA A 155 -12.57 0.40 -0.28
N TYR A 156 -13.04 0.56 0.98
CA TYR A 156 -12.18 0.47 2.16
C TYR A 156 -11.57 -0.92 2.33
N TRP A 157 -12.35 -1.98 2.07
CA TRP A 157 -11.84 -3.35 2.10
C TRP A 157 -10.65 -3.52 1.14
N VAL A 158 -10.75 -2.99 -0.07
CA VAL A 158 -9.66 -3.03 -1.06
C VAL A 158 -8.44 -2.25 -0.57
N ARG A 159 -8.60 -1.07 0.02
CA ARG A 159 -7.50 -0.32 0.65
C ARG A 159 -6.77 -1.13 1.71
N PHE A 160 -7.48 -1.94 2.51
CA PHE A 160 -6.89 -2.73 3.59
C PHE A 160 -5.94 -3.83 3.10
N LEU A 161 -5.99 -4.23 1.84
CA LEU A 161 -4.96 -5.06 1.23
C LEU A 161 -3.57 -4.44 1.39
N ASN A 162 -3.46 -3.12 1.26
CA ASN A 162 -2.18 -2.43 1.36
C ASN A 162 -1.53 -2.57 2.74
N ALA A 163 -2.34 -2.70 3.80
CA ALA A 163 -1.82 -2.97 5.14
C ALA A 163 -1.13 -4.35 5.21
N VAL A 164 -1.71 -5.36 4.56
CA VAL A 164 -1.12 -6.70 4.47
C VAL A 164 0.18 -6.67 3.66
N LEU A 165 0.17 -5.97 2.52
CA LEU A 165 1.36 -5.82 1.66
C LEU A 165 2.47 -5.09 2.41
N TYR A 166 2.14 -4.03 3.15
CA TYR A 166 3.14 -3.28 3.91
C TYR A 166 3.71 -4.06 5.09
N GLY A 167 2.88 -4.76 5.84
CA GLY A 167 3.35 -5.66 6.90
C GLY A 167 4.30 -6.74 6.35
N SER A 168 3.96 -7.30 5.19
CA SER A 168 4.81 -8.27 4.47
C SER A 168 6.14 -7.65 4.04
N PHE A 169 6.14 -6.41 3.57
CA PHE A 169 7.36 -5.67 3.23
C PHE A 169 8.28 -5.48 4.44
N VAL A 170 7.72 -5.05 5.59
CA VAL A 170 8.50 -4.91 6.84
C VAL A 170 9.10 -6.25 7.27
N TRP A 171 8.33 -7.33 7.14
CA TRP A 171 8.80 -8.68 7.46
C TRP A 171 9.92 -9.16 6.53
N ILE A 172 9.81 -8.92 5.23
CA ILE A 172 10.86 -9.24 4.24
C ILE A 172 12.12 -8.43 4.54
N GLY A 173 12.00 -7.15 4.92
CA GLY A 173 13.12 -6.33 5.36
C GLY A 173 13.85 -6.92 6.56
N PHE A 174 13.11 -7.45 7.55
CA PHE A 174 13.70 -8.18 8.68
C PHE A 174 14.44 -9.45 8.21
N LEU A 175 13.82 -10.27 7.35
CA LEU A 175 14.44 -11.49 6.85
C LEU A 175 15.72 -11.18 6.06
N PHE A 176 15.69 -10.17 5.21
CA PHE A 176 16.84 -9.73 4.42
C PHE A 176 18.01 -9.32 5.31
N VAL A 177 17.78 -8.47 6.29
CA VAL A 177 18.82 -8.03 7.23
C VAL A 177 19.38 -9.19 8.06
N LYS A 178 18.53 -10.13 8.47
CA LYS A 178 18.94 -11.33 9.19
C LYS A 178 19.86 -12.23 8.36
N GLU A 179 19.63 -12.31 7.05
CA GLU A 179 20.47 -13.10 6.13
C GLU A 179 21.81 -12.39 5.83
N VAL A 180 21.77 -11.08 5.56
CA VAL A 180 22.96 -10.31 5.14
C VAL A 180 23.88 -10.01 6.33
N TYR A 181 23.32 -9.69 7.49
CA TYR A 181 24.05 -9.29 8.70
C TYR A 181 23.69 -10.14 9.92
N PRO A 182 23.92 -11.46 9.92
CA PRO A 182 23.47 -12.38 10.96
C PRO A 182 23.97 -12.03 12.36
N GLN A 183 25.15 -11.40 12.46
CA GLN A 183 25.81 -11.05 13.73
C GLN A 183 25.47 -9.63 14.23
N ARG A 184 24.69 -8.85 13.48
CA ARG A 184 24.38 -7.46 13.81
C ARG A 184 22.98 -7.32 14.40
N ALA A 185 22.83 -7.68 15.67
CA ALA A 185 21.53 -7.66 16.37
C ALA A 185 20.83 -6.29 16.30
N PHE A 186 21.58 -5.18 16.32
CA PHE A 186 21.03 -3.82 16.19
C PHE A 186 20.30 -3.63 14.86
N LEU A 187 20.80 -4.17 13.75
CA LEU A 187 20.16 -4.06 12.44
C LEU A 187 18.87 -4.88 12.37
N HIS A 188 18.79 -6.01 13.08
CA HIS A 188 17.59 -6.84 13.15
C HIS A 188 16.42 -6.11 13.86
N LEU A 189 16.73 -5.13 14.72
CA LEU A 189 15.74 -4.22 15.33
C LEU A 189 15.54 -2.96 14.49
N GLY A 190 16.63 -2.31 14.11
CA GLY A 190 16.62 -0.98 13.50
C GLY A 190 15.92 -0.93 12.15
N VAL A 191 16.14 -1.93 11.28
CA VAL A 191 15.53 -1.93 9.95
C VAL A 191 14.01 -2.14 9.99
N PRO A 192 13.45 -3.16 10.67
CA PRO A 192 12.00 -3.27 10.76
C PRO A 192 11.35 -2.10 11.50
N ALA A 193 12.01 -1.54 12.53
CA ALA A 193 11.51 -0.37 13.24
C ALA A 193 11.48 0.87 12.33
N LEU A 194 12.56 1.12 11.58
CA LEU A 194 12.62 2.21 10.61
C LEU A 194 11.53 2.07 9.53
N LEU A 195 11.41 0.89 8.94
CA LEU A 195 10.36 0.63 7.95
C LEU A 195 8.96 0.82 8.55
N ALA A 196 8.71 0.38 9.78
CA ALA A 196 7.41 0.51 10.42
C ALA A 196 6.98 1.96 10.68
N VAL A 197 7.92 2.90 10.85
CA VAL A 197 7.64 4.33 11.12
C VAL A 197 7.87 5.23 9.90
N PHE A 198 8.44 4.72 8.83
CA PHE A 198 8.70 5.49 7.60
C PHE A 198 7.39 6.07 7.04
N PRO A 199 7.40 7.27 6.43
CA PRO A 199 6.22 7.83 5.74
C PRO A 199 5.66 6.87 4.70
N GLN A 200 4.34 6.65 4.72
CA GLN A 200 3.68 5.56 3.98
C GLN A 200 2.39 6.02 3.32
N ASP A 201 2.32 7.28 2.95
CA ASP A 201 1.16 7.90 2.30
C ASP A 201 0.68 7.10 1.07
N LEU A 202 1.62 6.55 0.29
CA LEU A 202 1.33 5.66 -0.83
C LEU A 202 0.44 4.46 -0.46
N PHE A 203 0.54 3.96 0.78
CA PHE A 203 -0.20 2.77 1.23
C PHE A 203 -1.59 3.09 1.79
N TYR A 204 -1.97 4.37 1.95
CA TYR A 204 -3.27 4.75 2.51
C TYR A 204 -4.40 4.73 1.50
N GLY A 205 -4.10 4.83 0.21
CA GLY A 205 -5.03 4.73 -0.90
C GLY A 205 -4.72 3.53 -1.79
N MET A 206 -5.59 3.24 -2.75
CA MET A 206 -5.35 2.21 -3.75
C MET A 206 -4.35 2.74 -4.79
N ASN A 207 -3.23 2.01 -4.92
CA ASN A 207 -2.20 2.32 -5.90
C ASN A 207 -1.41 1.04 -6.22
N ARG A 208 -1.11 0.79 -7.50
CA ARG A 208 -0.31 -0.36 -7.96
C ARG A 208 1.12 -0.36 -7.44
N ASP A 209 1.68 0.82 -7.20
CA ASP A 209 3.08 0.97 -6.82
C ASP A 209 3.37 0.44 -5.41
N VAL A 210 2.33 0.20 -4.59
CA VAL A 210 2.47 -0.42 -3.26
C VAL A 210 3.04 -1.84 -3.32
N LEU A 211 2.91 -2.52 -4.45
CA LEU A 211 3.45 -3.86 -4.65
C LEU A 211 4.96 -3.84 -4.94
N SER A 212 5.48 -2.76 -5.53
CA SER A 212 6.87 -2.65 -5.98
C SER A 212 7.89 -2.81 -4.84
N PRO A 213 7.81 -2.15 -3.68
CA PRO A 213 8.75 -2.35 -2.59
C PRO A 213 8.79 -3.80 -2.08
N LEU A 214 7.61 -4.45 -2.03
CA LEU A 214 7.50 -5.84 -1.61
C LEU A 214 8.21 -6.77 -2.59
N LEU A 215 7.97 -6.62 -3.88
CA LEU A 215 8.58 -7.45 -4.93
C LEU A 215 10.09 -7.23 -5.01
N VAL A 216 10.56 -5.99 -4.93
CA VAL A 216 12.00 -5.67 -4.90
C VAL A 216 12.66 -6.27 -3.66
N GLY A 217 12.05 -6.12 -2.49
CA GLY A 217 12.56 -6.72 -1.25
C GLY A 217 12.64 -8.24 -1.32
N LEU A 218 11.61 -8.89 -1.87
CA LEU A 218 11.57 -10.34 -2.08
C LEU A 218 12.65 -10.78 -3.08
N PHE A 219 12.78 -10.08 -4.21
CA PHE A 219 13.80 -10.36 -5.21
C PHE A 219 15.21 -10.29 -4.62
N LEU A 220 15.51 -9.23 -3.87
CA LEU A 220 16.83 -9.07 -3.22
C LEU A 220 17.09 -10.19 -2.21
N LEU A 221 16.11 -10.56 -1.41
CA LEU A 221 16.24 -11.67 -0.45
C LEU A 221 16.53 -13.00 -1.16
N LEU A 222 15.77 -13.31 -2.21
CA LEU A 222 15.95 -14.56 -2.96
C LEU A 222 17.28 -14.57 -3.72
N MET A 223 17.63 -13.48 -4.39
CA MET A 223 18.92 -13.33 -5.07
C MET A 223 20.09 -13.56 -4.10
N PHE A 224 20.05 -12.95 -2.93
CA PHE A 224 21.09 -13.12 -1.92
C PHE A 224 21.18 -14.58 -1.45
N ARG A 225 20.06 -15.27 -1.26
CA ARG A 225 20.04 -16.69 -0.89
C ARG A 225 20.65 -17.60 -1.96
N VAL A 226 20.33 -17.35 -3.22
CA VAL A 226 20.89 -18.11 -4.36
C VAL A 226 22.41 -17.90 -4.44
N LEU A 227 22.87 -16.66 -4.42
CA LEU A 227 24.31 -16.36 -4.46
C LEU A 227 25.07 -16.98 -3.30
N ARG A 228 24.47 -17.00 -2.11
CA ARG A 228 25.08 -17.63 -0.94
C ARG A 228 25.12 -19.16 -1.05
N ALA A 229 24.11 -19.77 -1.65
CA ALA A 229 24.08 -21.22 -1.86
C ALA A 229 25.12 -21.68 -2.90
N GLU A 230 25.29 -20.91 -3.98
CA GLU A 230 26.27 -21.21 -5.04
C GLU A 230 27.71 -21.03 -4.59
N SER A 231 27.97 -20.06 -3.71
CA SER A 231 29.33 -19.79 -3.24
C SER A 231 29.89 -20.85 -2.28
N GLY A 232 29.10 -21.85 -1.90
CA GLY A 232 29.51 -23.04 -1.14
C GLY A 232 30.20 -22.79 0.22
N ALA A 233 30.48 -21.58 0.51
CA ALA A 233 31.04 -21.09 1.76
C ALA A 233 31.04 -19.57 1.72
N TYR A 234 30.46 -18.87 2.67
CA TYR A 234 31.17 -17.69 3.23
C TYR A 234 30.41 -17.16 4.42
N PRO A 235 30.97 -17.37 5.62
CA PRO A 235 30.68 -16.48 6.74
C PRO A 235 31.46 -15.15 6.68
N GLU A 236 32.41 -14.96 5.72
CA GLU A 236 33.36 -13.85 5.79
C GLU A 236 33.47 -13.01 4.53
N MET A 237 32.36 -12.29 4.16
CA MET A 237 32.47 -11.35 3.07
C MET A 237 32.87 -9.91 3.48
N ILE A 238 33.10 -9.65 4.75
CA ILE A 238 33.76 -8.44 5.25
C ILE A 238 34.74 -8.84 6.31
N PRO A 239 36.06 -8.85 6.01
CA PRO A 239 37.05 -9.13 7.03
C PRO A 239 36.91 -8.12 8.19
N PRO A 240 37.08 -8.57 9.46
CA PRO A 240 37.11 -7.65 10.58
C PRO A 240 38.38 -6.80 10.44
N GLY A 241 38.27 -5.61 9.88
CA GLY A 241 39.42 -4.73 9.65
C GLY A 241 39.24 -3.63 8.62
N CYS A 242 38.18 -3.63 7.82
CA CYS A 242 37.93 -2.58 6.81
C CYS A 242 37.27 -1.30 7.33
N TRP A 243 37.14 -1.11 8.63
CA TRP A 243 36.82 0.19 9.19
C TRP A 243 38.10 0.88 9.60
N PRO A 244 38.38 2.10 9.11
CA PRO A 244 39.52 2.86 9.60
C PRO A 244 39.38 3.01 11.10
N ALA A 245 40.37 2.56 11.87
CA ALA A 245 40.45 2.82 13.29
C ALA A 245 40.37 4.33 13.47
N SER A 246 39.35 4.77 14.23
CA SER A 246 39.28 6.16 14.68
C SER A 246 40.56 6.43 15.46
N ARG A 247 41.45 7.22 14.88
CA ARG A 247 42.64 7.73 15.60
C ARG A 247 42.11 8.61 16.73
N SER A 248 42.46 8.20 17.93
CA SER A 248 42.36 8.99 19.17
C SER A 248 43.05 10.32 19.02
#